data_a6fdbeceafd6482c0402b8081f8b65e1
#
_entry.id   a6fdbeceafd6482c0402b8081f8b65e1
#
_cell.length_a   1.000
_cell.length_b   1.000
_cell.length_c   1.000
_cell.angle_alpha   90.00
_cell.angle_beta   90.00
_cell.angle_gamma   90.00
#
_symmetry.space_group_name_H-M   'P 1'
#
loop_
_entity.id
_entity.type
_entity.pdbx_description
1 polymer ?
#
loop_
_entity_poly.entity_id
_entity_poly.type
_entity_poly.pdbx_seq_one_letter_code
_entity_poly.pdbx_strand_id
1 'polypeptide(L)'
;MKFKRNDTITQGEKTYTVTDFLGEGGQGEVYLVECEGSEYALKIYKDHVSADFRYNLKNNIAKGAPSSEFLWPIELLDFDDGDLGYIMDLRPKNYVSFVSYLTGKNKFADKSVMLKWCISLCTAFKKLHEEGYSYQDLNDGSFFFDPDTGALLICDNDNVTADKKNLGVLGKMRYMAPEIVRGDKTRSGSVQLPDVHSDRFSLAVILFMALCLGNPFEGERLKNYDIVDEEAEYEMFGKDPVFVYHKTDKSNRPIRGYHSAVLRRWAYVPIYIKEAFHRTFVDGLRDRENERTTPLEWIKLLSRYRDELITCGACGYDYIVGYAEKKRYTECPSCNTPTKDFCTLHIGRSDIALDLGKRVYEPHVDKFSSKYGSVVGRVVSNKNNPSLW
;
A
#
# COMPACT_ATOMS: atom_id res chain seq x y z
N MET A 1 16.83 -13.29 -21.38
CA MET A 1 16.07 -12.37 -22.26
C MET A 1 15.54 -13.15 -23.45
N LYS A 2 14.23 -13.27 -23.54
CA LYS A 2 13.53 -13.97 -24.63
C LYS A 2 13.54 -13.15 -25.93
N PHE A 3 13.38 -11.83 -25.82
CA PHE A 3 13.34 -10.92 -26.96
C PHE A 3 14.49 -9.93 -26.99
N LYS A 4 14.87 -9.53 -28.21
CA LYS A 4 15.84 -8.49 -28.49
C LYS A 4 15.14 -7.23 -29.01
N ARG A 5 15.80 -6.10 -28.98
CA ARG A 5 15.32 -4.86 -29.57
C ARG A 5 15.01 -5.06 -31.05
N ASN A 6 13.88 -4.55 -31.51
CA ASN A 6 13.28 -4.67 -32.82
C ASN A 6 12.66 -6.04 -33.16
N ASP A 7 12.62 -6.99 -32.23
CA ASP A 7 11.79 -8.18 -32.40
C ASP A 7 10.32 -7.77 -32.45
N THR A 8 9.53 -8.47 -33.24
CA THR A 8 8.11 -8.18 -33.40
C THR A 8 7.26 -9.35 -32.92
N ILE A 9 6.15 -9.05 -32.28
CA ILE A 9 5.18 -10.01 -31.75
C ILE A 9 3.83 -9.65 -32.34
N THR A 10 3.24 -10.57 -33.13
CA THR A 10 1.93 -10.35 -33.75
C THR A 10 0.86 -11.12 -33.00
N GLN A 11 -0.21 -10.43 -32.60
CA GLN A 11 -1.39 -10.99 -31.97
C GLN A 11 -2.65 -10.44 -32.65
N GLY A 12 -3.36 -11.29 -33.37
CA GLY A 12 -4.48 -10.86 -34.21
C GLY A 12 -4.04 -9.85 -35.26
N GLU A 13 -4.65 -8.65 -35.24
CA GLU A 13 -4.33 -7.56 -36.18
C GLU A 13 -3.22 -6.62 -35.64
N LYS A 14 -2.80 -6.78 -34.40
CA LYS A 14 -1.79 -5.91 -33.76
C LYS A 14 -0.39 -6.50 -33.85
N THR A 15 0.59 -5.61 -34.04
CA THR A 15 2.01 -5.96 -34.01
C THR A 15 2.70 -5.09 -32.99
N TYR A 16 3.32 -5.74 -32.00
CA TYR A 16 4.11 -5.11 -30.94
C TYR A 16 5.59 -5.23 -31.29
N THR A 17 6.29 -4.10 -31.35
CA THR A 17 7.74 -4.03 -31.58
C THR A 17 8.47 -3.83 -30.27
N VAL A 18 9.38 -4.71 -29.91
CA VAL A 18 10.19 -4.59 -28.68
C VAL A 18 11.19 -3.45 -28.86
N THR A 19 11.13 -2.44 -28.01
CA THR A 19 11.98 -1.26 -28.07
C THR A 19 13.04 -1.26 -26.99
N ASP A 20 12.78 -1.84 -25.78
CA ASP A 20 13.75 -1.93 -24.70
C ASP A 20 13.40 -3.08 -23.73
N PHE A 21 14.36 -3.40 -22.86
CA PHE A 21 14.20 -4.31 -21.73
C PHE A 21 14.02 -3.51 -20.44
N LEU A 22 12.88 -3.66 -19.77
CA LEU A 22 12.54 -2.88 -18.57
C LEU A 22 13.02 -3.53 -17.28
N GLY A 23 13.11 -4.85 -17.25
CA GLY A 23 13.56 -5.57 -16.07
C GLY A 23 13.11 -7.03 -16.01
N GLU A 24 13.59 -7.71 -14.97
CA GLU A 24 13.34 -9.13 -14.72
C GLU A 24 12.97 -9.33 -13.26
N GLY A 25 11.98 -10.17 -13.00
CA GLY A 25 11.54 -10.57 -11.68
C GLY A 25 11.53 -12.10 -11.51
N GLY A 26 11.07 -12.57 -10.37
CA GLY A 26 10.96 -14.02 -10.10
C GLY A 26 10.08 -14.76 -11.10
N GLN A 27 8.95 -14.16 -11.48
CA GLN A 27 7.96 -14.80 -12.36
C GLN A 27 8.19 -14.55 -13.86
N GLY A 28 8.94 -13.52 -14.27
CA GLY A 28 9.03 -13.17 -15.68
C GLY A 28 9.96 -12.01 -16.01
N GLU A 29 10.02 -11.73 -17.31
CA GLU A 29 10.74 -10.62 -17.92
C GLU A 29 9.73 -9.56 -18.38
N VAL A 30 10.10 -8.28 -18.29
CA VAL A 30 9.26 -7.15 -18.71
C VAL A 30 9.99 -6.34 -19.78
N TYR A 31 9.33 -6.10 -20.89
CA TYR A 31 9.83 -5.36 -22.04
C TYR A 31 9.00 -4.11 -22.30
N LEU A 32 9.64 -3.08 -22.82
CA LEU A 32 8.97 -1.95 -23.45
C LEU A 32 8.63 -2.34 -24.89
N VAL A 33 7.39 -2.20 -25.26
CA VAL A 33 6.91 -2.47 -26.62
C VAL A 33 6.12 -1.30 -27.18
N GLU A 34 6.16 -1.11 -28.49
CA GLU A 34 5.39 -0.11 -29.21
C GLU A 34 4.37 -0.80 -30.13
N CYS A 35 3.15 -0.30 -30.11
CA CYS A 35 2.08 -0.71 -31.01
C CYS A 35 1.27 0.53 -31.44
N GLU A 36 1.13 0.75 -32.74
CA GLU A 36 0.35 1.87 -33.32
C GLU A 36 0.74 3.26 -32.73
N GLY A 37 2.04 3.48 -32.48
CA GLY A 37 2.57 4.73 -31.94
C GLY A 37 2.35 4.95 -30.43
N SER A 38 1.88 3.92 -29.72
CA SER A 38 1.73 3.94 -28.26
C SER A 38 2.67 2.94 -27.59
N GLU A 39 3.21 3.33 -26.43
CA GLU A 39 4.12 2.48 -25.63
C GLU A 39 3.34 1.67 -24.60
N TYR A 40 3.71 0.39 -24.44
CA TYR A 40 3.15 -0.56 -23.47
C TYR A 40 4.25 -1.33 -22.76
N ALA A 41 3.91 -1.97 -21.65
CA ALA A 41 4.75 -2.98 -21.02
C ALA A 41 4.25 -4.37 -21.39
N LEU A 42 5.18 -5.24 -21.80
CA LEU A 42 4.93 -6.66 -22.05
C LEU A 42 5.61 -7.48 -20.97
N LYS A 43 4.83 -8.21 -20.16
CA LYS A 43 5.36 -9.23 -19.22
C LYS A 43 5.30 -10.60 -19.85
N ILE A 44 6.41 -11.34 -19.80
CA ILE A 44 6.52 -12.74 -20.27
C ILE A 44 6.89 -13.60 -19.08
N TYR A 45 6.17 -14.70 -18.87
CA TYR A 45 6.49 -15.65 -17.80
C TYR A 45 7.70 -16.50 -18.18
N LYS A 46 8.55 -16.82 -17.18
CA LYS A 46 9.73 -17.67 -17.34
C LYS A 46 9.38 -19.15 -17.36
N ASP A 47 8.37 -19.51 -16.57
CA ASP A 47 7.94 -20.87 -16.38
C ASP A 47 6.56 -21.08 -16.99
N HIS A 48 6.25 -22.33 -17.30
CA HIS A 48 4.92 -22.72 -17.75
C HIS A 48 3.88 -22.42 -16.67
N VAL A 49 2.87 -21.64 -17.04
CA VAL A 49 1.74 -21.32 -16.18
C VAL A 49 0.64 -22.38 -16.31
N SER A 50 -0.08 -22.64 -15.22
CA SER A 50 -1.17 -23.59 -15.23
C SER A 50 -2.36 -23.13 -16.10
N ALA A 51 -3.17 -24.09 -16.58
CA ALA A 51 -4.39 -23.78 -17.31
C ALA A 51 -5.36 -22.90 -16.48
N ASP A 52 -5.43 -23.12 -15.16
CA ASP A 52 -6.25 -22.33 -14.25
C ASP A 52 -5.75 -20.90 -14.13
N PHE A 53 -4.44 -20.68 -14.07
CA PHE A 53 -3.83 -19.34 -14.07
C PHE A 53 -4.16 -18.61 -15.37
N ARG A 54 -3.96 -19.26 -16.51
CA ARG A 54 -4.30 -18.70 -17.84
C ARG A 54 -5.79 -18.33 -17.93
N TYR A 55 -6.68 -19.21 -17.45
CA TYR A 55 -8.12 -18.95 -17.44
C TYR A 55 -8.46 -17.75 -16.56
N ASN A 56 -7.85 -17.66 -15.36
CA ASN A 56 -8.02 -16.52 -14.46
C ASN A 56 -7.58 -15.20 -15.11
N LEU A 57 -6.41 -15.20 -15.75
CA LEU A 57 -5.86 -14.00 -16.42
C LEU A 57 -6.77 -13.54 -17.57
N LYS A 58 -7.32 -14.48 -18.38
CA LYS A 58 -8.32 -14.17 -19.41
C LYS A 58 -9.58 -13.53 -18.82
N ASN A 59 -10.09 -14.05 -17.72
CA ASN A 59 -11.27 -13.50 -17.05
C ASN A 59 -11.00 -12.11 -16.49
N ASN A 60 -9.81 -11.89 -15.89
CA ASN A 60 -9.40 -10.60 -15.37
C ASN A 60 -9.32 -9.56 -16.50
N ILE A 61 -8.72 -9.89 -17.63
CA ILE A 61 -8.68 -9.02 -18.83
C ILE A 61 -10.09 -8.68 -19.30
N ALA A 62 -10.96 -9.68 -19.45
CA ALA A 62 -12.32 -9.47 -19.94
C ALA A 62 -13.17 -8.61 -18.99
N LYS A 63 -12.94 -8.69 -17.68
CA LYS A 63 -13.67 -7.92 -16.66
C LYS A 63 -13.12 -6.50 -16.49
N GLY A 64 -11.84 -6.30 -16.78
CA GLY A 64 -11.15 -5.02 -16.62
C GLY A 64 -10.67 -4.74 -15.20
N ALA A 65 -9.94 -3.64 -15.03
CA ALA A 65 -9.36 -3.22 -13.76
C ALA A 65 -10.43 -2.78 -12.75
N PRO A 66 -10.33 -3.15 -11.47
CA PRO A 66 -11.24 -2.66 -10.42
C PRO A 66 -11.19 -1.13 -10.24
N SER A 67 -10.05 -0.53 -10.53
CA SER A 67 -9.87 0.93 -10.56
C SER A 67 -8.62 1.31 -11.34
N SER A 68 -8.49 2.61 -11.66
CA SER A 68 -7.38 3.17 -12.44
C SER A 68 -6.01 3.10 -11.76
N GLU A 69 -5.96 2.77 -10.46
CA GLU A 69 -4.72 2.59 -9.72
C GLU A 69 -4.01 1.27 -10.07
N PHE A 70 -4.72 0.28 -10.64
CA PHE A 70 -4.14 -1.00 -11.03
C PHE A 70 -3.61 -0.93 -12.47
N LEU A 71 -2.31 -1.19 -12.66
CA LEU A 71 -1.74 -1.49 -13.98
C LEU A 71 -2.17 -2.90 -14.38
N TRP A 72 -3.35 -2.97 -14.97
CA TRP A 72 -4.07 -4.22 -15.23
C TRP A 72 -3.63 -4.86 -16.54
N PRO A 73 -3.63 -6.20 -16.64
CA PRO A 73 -3.48 -6.88 -17.92
C PRO A 73 -4.57 -6.46 -18.90
N ILE A 74 -4.16 -6.09 -20.13
CA ILE A 74 -5.06 -5.61 -21.19
C ILE A 74 -5.30 -6.68 -22.25
N GLU A 75 -4.24 -7.39 -22.63
CA GLU A 75 -4.28 -8.38 -23.70
C GLU A 75 -3.34 -9.54 -23.37
N LEU A 76 -3.81 -10.77 -23.61
CA LEU A 76 -3.03 -11.98 -23.41
C LEU A 76 -2.28 -12.32 -24.69
N LEU A 77 -1.01 -12.67 -24.57
CA LEU A 77 -0.18 -13.12 -25.69
C LEU A 77 0.17 -14.60 -25.50
N ASP A 78 -0.20 -15.40 -26.48
CA ASP A 78 0.11 -16.83 -26.57
C ASP A 78 1.22 -17.03 -27.60
N PHE A 79 2.31 -17.69 -27.22
CA PHE A 79 3.43 -17.98 -28.11
C PHE A 79 3.43 -19.44 -28.56
N ASP A 80 3.96 -19.71 -29.78
CA ASP A 80 3.99 -21.05 -30.39
C ASP A 80 4.78 -22.08 -29.57
N ASP A 81 5.75 -21.64 -28.78
CA ASP A 81 6.54 -22.46 -27.86
C ASP A 81 5.80 -22.81 -26.55
N GLY A 82 4.57 -22.31 -26.38
CA GLY A 82 3.73 -22.54 -25.21
C GLY A 82 3.96 -21.55 -24.08
N ASP A 83 4.83 -20.57 -24.27
CA ASP A 83 5.01 -19.48 -23.33
C ASP A 83 3.81 -18.54 -23.30
N LEU A 84 3.63 -17.87 -22.19
CA LEU A 84 2.54 -16.93 -21.97
C LEU A 84 3.08 -15.55 -21.62
N GLY A 85 2.42 -14.52 -22.13
CA GLY A 85 2.68 -13.15 -21.76
C GLY A 85 1.40 -12.32 -21.76
N TYR A 86 1.50 -11.08 -21.33
CA TYR A 86 0.42 -10.13 -21.42
C TYR A 86 0.92 -8.71 -21.60
N ILE A 87 0.09 -7.89 -22.24
CA ILE A 87 0.28 -6.44 -22.40
C ILE A 87 -0.42 -5.71 -21.27
N MET A 88 0.19 -4.67 -20.76
CA MET A 88 -0.37 -3.71 -19.81
C MET A 88 0.12 -2.29 -20.12
N ASP A 89 -0.54 -1.28 -19.54
CA ASP A 89 -0.08 0.08 -19.65
C ASP A 89 1.34 0.26 -19.09
N LEU A 90 2.11 1.14 -19.74
CA LEU A 90 3.45 1.48 -19.27
C LEU A 90 3.33 2.38 -18.04
N ARG A 91 4.07 2.04 -16.98
CA ARG A 91 4.17 2.90 -15.80
C ARG A 91 4.83 4.24 -16.15
N PRO A 92 4.20 5.40 -15.87
CA PRO A 92 4.78 6.70 -16.13
C PRO A 92 6.10 6.92 -15.37
N LYS A 93 7.04 7.64 -15.97
CA LYS A 93 8.41 7.84 -15.45
C LYS A 93 8.50 8.59 -14.13
N ASN A 94 7.48 9.42 -13.79
CA ASN A 94 7.39 10.14 -12.52
C ASN A 94 7.01 9.26 -11.32
N TYR A 95 6.57 8.02 -11.55
CA TYR A 95 6.29 7.09 -10.46
C TYR A 95 7.54 6.32 -10.04
N VAL A 96 7.84 6.38 -8.74
CA VAL A 96 8.95 5.68 -8.10
C VAL A 96 8.45 4.52 -7.24
N SER A 97 9.28 3.50 -7.02
CA SER A 97 8.86 2.32 -6.26
C SER A 97 8.72 2.62 -4.76
N PHE A 98 7.76 1.98 -4.10
CA PHE A 98 7.61 2.07 -2.64
C PHE A 98 8.84 1.55 -1.90
N VAL A 99 9.56 0.56 -2.45
CA VAL A 99 10.86 0.11 -1.94
C VAL A 99 11.85 1.27 -1.88
N SER A 100 11.85 2.18 -2.87
CA SER A 100 12.74 3.34 -2.86
C SER A 100 12.43 4.34 -1.73
N TYR A 101 11.17 4.43 -1.31
CA TYR A 101 10.77 5.18 -0.12
C TYR A 101 11.25 4.49 1.17
N LEU A 102 11.06 3.19 1.29
CA LEU A 102 11.49 2.42 2.47
C LEU A 102 13.01 2.49 2.67
N THR A 103 13.77 2.53 1.58
CA THR A 103 15.24 2.64 1.60
C THR A 103 15.77 4.09 1.66
N GLY A 104 14.86 5.08 1.68
CA GLY A 104 15.20 6.50 1.79
C GLY A 104 15.74 7.15 0.51
N LYS A 105 15.72 6.44 -0.64
CA LYS A 105 16.13 6.99 -1.95
C LYS A 105 15.17 8.06 -2.45
N ASN A 106 13.86 7.83 -2.27
CA ASN A 106 12.81 8.76 -2.65
C ASN A 106 11.95 9.07 -1.42
N LYS A 107 11.25 10.22 -1.47
CA LYS A 107 10.39 10.69 -0.37
C LYS A 107 9.10 11.24 -0.97
N PHE A 108 8.02 11.17 -0.23
CA PHE A 108 6.84 11.99 -0.50
C PHE A 108 7.15 13.46 -0.21
N ALA A 109 6.59 14.38 -0.95
CA ALA A 109 6.77 15.83 -0.77
C ALA A 109 6.47 16.27 0.67
N ASP A 110 5.41 15.73 1.27
CA ASP A 110 5.03 15.95 2.66
C ASP A 110 4.23 14.74 3.22
N LYS A 111 3.88 14.81 4.50
CA LYS A 111 3.11 13.75 5.16
C LYS A 111 1.66 13.67 4.64
N SER A 112 1.05 14.79 4.23
CA SER A 112 -0.29 14.81 3.67
C SER A 112 -0.34 14.07 2.33
N VAL A 113 0.72 14.23 1.50
CA VAL A 113 0.90 13.51 0.24
C VAL A 113 1.06 12.00 0.49
N MET A 114 1.85 11.61 1.48
CA MET A 114 1.98 10.21 1.90
C MET A 114 0.64 9.63 2.38
N LEU A 115 -0.10 10.36 3.21
CA LEU A 115 -1.41 9.92 3.69
C LEU A 115 -2.43 9.80 2.55
N LYS A 116 -2.36 10.69 1.54
CA LYS A 116 -3.17 10.55 0.33
C LYS A 116 -2.88 9.23 -0.39
N TRP A 117 -1.60 8.88 -0.54
CA TRP A 117 -1.20 7.59 -1.11
C TRP A 117 -1.77 6.41 -0.31
N CYS A 118 -1.64 6.43 1.02
CA CYS A 118 -2.21 5.41 1.90
C CYS A 118 -3.74 5.28 1.75
N ILE A 119 -4.45 6.43 1.65
CA ILE A 119 -5.90 6.46 1.44
C ILE A 119 -6.26 5.89 0.06
N SER A 120 -5.51 6.24 -0.99
CA SER A 120 -5.71 5.70 -2.34
C SER A 120 -5.49 4.19 -2.37
N LEU A 121 -4.47 3.68 -1.67
CA LEU A 121 -4.22 2.25 -1.52
C LEU A 121 -5.42 1.53 -0.87
N CYS A 122 -5.92 2.04 0.26
CA CYS A 122 -7.09 1.48 0.91
C CYS A 122 -8.35 1.56 0.03
N THR A 123 -8.49 2.63 -0.77
CA THR A 123 -9.63 2.81 -1.69
C THR A 123 -9.58 1.80 -2.83
N ALA A 124 -8.39 1.56 -3.40
CA ALA A 124 -8.18 0.56 -4.44
C ALA A 124 -8.51 -0.86 -3.92
N PHE A 125 -8.01 -1.22 -2.73
CA PHE A 125 -8.32 -2.51 -2.12
C PHE A 125 -9.79 -2.66 -1.71
N LYS A 126 -10.45 -1.58 -1.27
CA LYS A 126 -11.89 -1.60 -1.03
C LYS A 126 -12.65 -1.99 -2.30
N LYS A 127 -12.35 -1.36 -3.44
CA LYS A 127 -12.98 -1.65 -4.74
C LYS A 127 -12.68 -3.08 -5.19
N LEU A 128 -11.41 -3.53 -5.08
CA LEU A 128 -11.00 -4.89 -5.40
C LEU A 128 -11.84 -5.93 -4.64
N HIS A 129 -11.99 -5.76 -3.32
CA HIS A 129 -12.77 -6.65 -2.47
C HIS A 129 -14.28 -6.58 -2.77
N GLU A 130 -14.82 -5.40 -3.08
CA GLU A 130 -16.23 -5.22 -3.47
C GLU A 130 -16.57 -5.93 -4.78
N GLU A 131 -15.60 -6.11 -5.67
CA GLU A 131 -15.77 -6.89 -6.90
C GLU A 131 -15.56 -8.40 -6.70
N GLY A 132 -15.33 -8.85 -5.47
CA GLY A 132 -15.17 -10.25 -5.10
C GLY A 132 -13.79 -10.83 -5.41
N TYR A 133 -12.76 -9.98 -5.46
CA TYR A 133 -11.37 -10.38 -5.63
C TYR A 133 -10.58 -10.34 -4.32
N SER A 134 -9.50 -11.11 -4.25
CA SER A 134 -8.39 -10.95 -3.31
C SER A 134 -7.06 -10.84 -4.07
N TYR A 135 -6.09 -10.10 -3.49
CA TYR A 135 -4.83 -9.79 -4.17
C TYR A 135 -3.77 -10.89 -4.03
N GLN A 136 -3.72 -11.55 -2.89
CA GLN A 136 -2.90 -12.70 -2.51
C GLN A 136 -1.41 -12.44 -2.31
N ASP A 137 -0.70 -11.81 -3.26
CA ASP A 137 0.74 -11.51 -3.15
C ASP A 137 1.00 -10.02 -2.90
N LEU A 138 0.51 -9.53 -1.78
CA LEU A 138 0.67 -8.15 -1.34
C LEU A 138 2.07 -7.95 -0.75
N ASN A 139 2.94 -7.23 -1.44
CA ASN A 139 4.29 -6.94 -0.97
C ASN A 139 4.76 -5.54 -1.42
N ASP A 140 5.88 -5.05 -0.87
CA ASP A 140 6.40 -3.70 -1.13
C ASP A 140 6.85 -3.45 -2.57
N GLY A 141 7.15 -4.50 -3.34
CA GLY A 141 7.54 -4.40 -4.75
C GLY A 141 6.39 -4.05 -5.69
N SER A 142 5.15 -4.33 -5.28
CA SER A 142 3.96 -4.14 -6.12
C SER A 142 3.48 -2.69 -6.18
N PHE A 143 3.99 -1.79 -5.34
CA PHE A 143 3.47 -0.43 -5.21
C PHE A 143 4.42 0.64 -5.69
N PHE A 144 3.85 1.63 -6.39
CA PHE A 144 4.54 2.80 -6.87
C PHE A 144 3.79 4.07 -6.47
N PHE A 145 4.50 5.17 -6.39
CA PHE A 145 3.91 6.47 -6.04
C PHE A 145 4.55 7.60 -6.84
N ASP A 146 3.75 8.62 -7.11
CA ASP A 146 4.25 9.91 -7.56
C ASP A 146 4.64 10.73 -6.32
N PRO A 147 5.92 11.14 -6.18
CA PRO A 147 6.42 11.84 -5.00
C PRO A 147 5.69 13.14 -4.65
N ASP A 148 5.26 13.88 -5.67
CA ASP A 148 4.69 15.21 -5.52
C ASP A 148 3.18 15.20 -5.26
N THR A 149 2.49 14.25 -5.89
CA THR A 149 1.02 14.20 -5.86
C THR A 149 0.46 13.12 -4.94
N GLY A 150 1.27 12.11 -4.59
CA GLY A 150 0.82 10.92 -3.86
C GLY A 150 -0.13 10.04 -4.68
N ALA A 151 -0.10 10.15 -6.00
CA ALA A 151 -0.83 9.23 -6.85
C ALA A 151 -0.23 7.83 -6.73
N LEU A 152 -1.10 6.82 -6.77
CA LEU A 152 -0.77 5.40 -6.57
C LEU A 152 -0.82 4.67 -7.90
N LEU A 153 0.13 3.75 -8.11
CA LEU A 153 0.00 2.66 -9.07
C LEU A 153 0.31 1.33 -8.39
N ILE A 154 -0.42 0.29 -8.77
CA ILE A 154 -0.31 -1.09 -8.27
C ILE A 154 0.06 -1.96 -9.46
N CYS A 155 1.19 -2.65 -9.39
CA CYS A 155 1.69 -3.58 -10.40
C CYS A 155 1.48 -5.03 -9.96
N ASP A 156 1.89 -5.98 -10.80
CA ASP A 156 1.80 -7.44 -10.55
C ASP A 156 0.38 -7.92 -10.21
N ASN A 157 -0.59 -7.44 -11.01
CA ASN A 157 -2.02 -7.72 -10.80
C ASN A 157 -2.50 -9.04 -11.44
N ASP A 158 -1.61 -9.76 -12.07
CA ASP A 158 -1.86 -11.08 -12.66
C ASP A 158 -2.15 -12.17 -11.62
N ASN A 159 -1.72 -11.97 -10.38
CA ASN A 159 -1.99 -12.84 -9.24
C ASN A 159 -3.36 -12.60 -8.57
N VAL A 160 -4.09 -11.57 -8.99
CA VAL A 160 -5.44 -11.29 -8.47
C VAL A 160 -6.40 -12.40 -8.88
N THR A 161 -7.12 -12.95 -7.91
CA THR A 161 -8.09 -14.03 -8.13
C THR A 161 -9.42 -13.74 -7.47
N ALA A 162 -10.45 -14.50 -7.83
CA ALA A 162 -11.68 -14.52 -7.05
C ALA A 162 -11.37 -14.87 -5.58
N ASP A 163 -12.06 -14.23 -4.65
CA ASP A 163 -11.91 -14.47 -3.21
C ASP A 163 -11.95 -15.97 -2.87
N LYS A 164 -11.05 -16.39 -1.98
CA LYS A 164 -10.90 -17.81 -1.56
C LYS A 164 -10.48 -18.78 -2.68
N LYS A 165 -9.88 -18.29 -3.75
CA LYS A 165 -9.17 -19.12 -4.74
C LYS A 165 -7.66 -18.89 -4.59
N ASN A 166 -6.85 -19.91 -4.93
CA ASN A 166 -5.41 -19.79 -5.01
C ASN A 166 -4.92 -20.45 -6.30
N LEU A 167 -4.05 -19.79 -7.02
CA LEU A 167 -3.43 -20.26 -8.27
C LEU A 167 -2.02 -20.82 -8.06
N GLY A 168 -1.67 -21.17 -6.81
CA GLY A 168 -0.34 -21.66 -6.45
C GLY A 168 0.71 -20.56 -6.26
N VAL A 169 0.28 -19.30 -6.20
CA VAL A 169 1.17 -18.19 -5.91
C VAL A 169 1.44 -18.16 -4.40
N LEU A 170 2.72 -18.19 -4.04
CA LEU A 170 3.19 -18.03 -2.67
C LEU A 170 3.65 -16.56 -2.51
N GLY A 171 3.01 -15.83 -1.63
CA GLY A 171 3.44 -14.50 -1.22
C GLY A 171 4.70 -14.54 -0.37
N LYS A 172 5.31 -13.38 -0.10
CA LYS A 172 6.43 -13.27 0.84
C LYS A 172 5.92 -13.30 2.28
N MET A 173 6.44 -14.22 3.12
CA MET A 173 5.96 -14.49 4.48
C MET A 173 5.86 -13.23 5.34
N ARG A 174 6.82 -12.31 5.21
CA ARG A 174 6.86 -11.04 5.98
C ARG A 174 5.69 -10.08 5.73
N TYR A 175 4.86 -10.33 4.71
CA TYR A 175 3.64 -9.57 4.39
C TYR A 175 2.37 -10.40 4.58
N MET A 176 2.49 -11.71 4.55
CA MET A 176 1.35 -12.63 4.59
C MET A 176 0.70 -12.69 5.97
N ALA A 177 -0.59 -12.97 6.00
CA ALA A 177 -1.29 -13.28 7.24
C ALA A 177 -0.79 -14.60 7.83
N PRO A 178 -0.57 -14.68 9.16
CA PRO A 178 0.07 -15.83 9.79
C PRO A 178 -0.63 -17.17 9.54
N GLU A 179 -1.96 -17.19 9.45
CA GLU A 179 -2.72 -18.40 9.13
C GLU A 179 -2.45 -18.93 7.73
N ILE A 180 -2.09 -18.04 6.79
CA ILE A 180 -1.71 -18.43 5.42
C ILE A 180 -0.29 -18.99 5.43
N VAL A 181 0.64 -18.34 6.15
CA VAL A 181 2.01 -18.84 6.32
C VAL A 181 2.04 -20.25 6.94
N ARG A 182 1.22 -20.50 7.96
CA ARG A 182 1.12 -21.81 8.63
C ARG A 182 0.36 -22.86 7.83
N GLY A 183 -0.42 -22.48 6.81
CA GLY A 183 -1.35 -23.39 6.13
C GLY A 183 -2.44 -23.91 7.07
N ASP A 184 -2.99 -23.05 7.92
CA ASP A 184 -4.02 -23.42 8.89
C ASP A 184 -5.23 -24.08 8.23
N LYS A 185 -5.96 -24.88 8.97
CA LYS A 185 -7.18 -25.52 8.48
C LYS A 185 -8.42 -24.67 8.77
N THR A 186 -9.31 -24.61 7.80
CA THR A 186 -10.65 -24.03 7.99
C THR A 186 -11.51 -24.94 8.90
N ARG A 187 -12.68 -24.45 9.31
CA ARG A 187 -13.66 -25.27 10.05
C ARG A 187 -14.12 -26.52 9.29
N SER A 188 -14.06 -26.49 7.96
CA SER A 188 -14.36 -27.65 7.11
C SER A 188 -13.18 -28.61 6.91
N GLY A 189 -12.00 -28.31 7.48
CA GLY A 189 -10.79 -29.14 7.39
C GLY A 189 -9.92 -28.92 6.16
N SER A 190 -10.33 -28.07 5.20
CA SER A 190 -9.51 -27.66 4.08
C SER A 190 -8.44 -26.63 4.50
N VAL A 191 -7.36 -26.50 3.71
CA VAL A 191 -6.34 -25.45 3.96
C VAL A 191 -6.95 -24.06 3.79
N GLN A 192 -6.62 -23.15 4.70
CA GLN A 192 -7.03 -21.74 4.59
C GLN A 192 -6.34 -21.12 3.37
N LEU A 193 -7.13 -20.71 2.41
CA LEU A 193 -6.65 -20.01 1.23
C LEU A 193 -6.59 -18.49 1.49
N PRO A 194 -5.74 -17.76 0.74
CA PRO A 194 -5.77 -16.30 0.74
C PRO A 194 -7.16 -15.78 0.40
N ASP A 195 -7.58 -14.74 1.10
CA ASP A 195 -8.89 -14.11 0.95
C ASP A 195 -8.84 -12.63 1.36
N VAL A 196 -9.98 -11.93 1.30
CA VAL A 196 -10.08 -10.53 1.69
C VAL A 196 -9.63 -10.26 3.14
N HIS A 197 -9.71 -11.24 4.04
CA HIS A 197 -9.25 -11.06 5.42
C HIS A 197 -7.73 -11.18 5.52
N SER A 198 -7.08 -12.06 4.75
CA SER A 198 -5.62 -12.08 4.64
C SER A 198 -5.09 -10.80 4.00
N ASP A 199 -5.76 -10.28 2.97
CA ASP A 199 -5.41 -8.99 2.35
C ASP A 199 -5.49 -7.83 3.36
N ARG A 200 -6.50 -7.82 4.26
CA ARG A 200 -6.61 -6.79 5.33
C ARG A 200 -5.38 -6.78 6.25
N PHE A 201 -4.84 -7.96 6.56
CA PHE A 201 -3.62 -8.07 7.35
C PHE A 201 -2.42 -7.52 6.58
N SER A 202 -2.21 -7.97 5.36
CA SER A 202 -1.09 -7.55 4.50
C SER A 202 -1.16 -6.05 4.17
N LEU A 203 -2.36 -5.51 3.93
CA LEU A 203 -2.58 -4.07 3.77
C LEU A 203 -2.13 -3.28 5.01
N ALA A 204 -2.47 -3.76 6.21
CA ALA A 204 -2.02 -3.14 7.44
C ALA A 204 -0.50 -3.18 7.60
N VAL A 205 0.19 -4.26 7.15
CA VAL A 205 1.66 -4.33 7.12
C VAL A 205 2.22 -3.21 6.24
N ILE A 206 1.72 -3.04 5.02
CA ILE A 206 2.15 -1.97 4.10
C ILE A 206 1.89 -0.58 4.69
N LEU A 207 0.72 -0.35 5.31
CA LEU A 207 0.41 0.92 5.98
C LEU A 207 1.34 1.20 7.16
N PHE A 208 1.67 0.19 7.96
CA PHE A 208 2.63 0.35 9.04
C PHE A 208 4.02 0.71 8.50
N MET A 209 4.47 0.05 7.43
CA MET A 209 5.74 0.35 6.78
C MET A 209 5.76 1.77 6.20
N ALA A 210 4.68 2.24 5.58
CA ALA A 210 4.56 3.60 5.09
C ALA A 210 4.65 4.64 6.22
N LEU A 211 3.97 4.40 7.33
CA LEU A 211 3.92 5.33 8.46
C LEU A 211 5.19 5.29 9.32
N CYS A 212 5.78 4.10 9.52
CA CYS A 212 6.84 3.86 10.52
C CYS A 212 8.22 3.55 9.92
N LEU A 213 8.34 3.20 8.62
CA LEU A 213 9.59 2.76 7.96
C LEU A 213 10.21 1.52 8.61
N GLY A 214 9.41 0.47 8.78
CA GLY A 214 9.86 -0.83 9.28
C GLY A 214 8.71 -1.83 9.30
N ASN A 215 9.01 -3.10 9.43
CA ASN A 215 8.01 -4.16 9.48
C ASN A 215 7.39 -4.25 10.90
N PRO A 216 6.07 -4.48 11.06
CA PRO A 216 5.40 -4.55 12.36
C PRO A 216 5.79 -5.75 13.22
N PHE A 217 6.49 -6.74 12.66
CA PHE A 217 6.90 -7.97 13.36
C PHE A 217 8.43 -8.13 13.46
N GLU A 218 9.21 -7.20 12.95
CA GLU A 218 10.67 -7.17 13.05
C GLU A 218 11.11 -6.30 14.23
N GLY A 219 11.57 -6.94 15.31
CA GLY A 219 12.02 -6.28 16.52
C GLY A 219 13.15 -7.05 17.19
N GLU A 220 13.18 -7.09 18.53
CA GLU A 220 14.25 -7.75 19.30
C GLU A 220 14.39 -9.24 19.02
N ARG A 221 13.33 -9.90 18.57
CA ARG A 221 13.37 -11.33 18.18
C ARG A 221 14.29 -11.60 16.99
N LEU A 222 14.61 -10.61 16.16
CA LEU A 222 15.64 -10.73 15.13
C LEU A 222 17.01 -11.16 15.68
N LYS A 223 17.32 -10.82 16.95
CA LYS A 223 18.57 -11.18 17.59
C LYS A 223 18.70 -12.68 17.89
N ASN A 224 17.62 -13.44 17.78
CA ASN A 224 17.62 -14.88 17.99
C ASN A 224 18.19 -15.65 16.79
N TYR A 225 18.42 -14.96 15.66
CA TYR A 225 18.83 -15.55 14.41
C TYR A 225 20.11 -14.88 13.90
N ASP A 226 21.12 -15.67 13.57
CA ASP A 226 22.34 -15.19 12.93
C ASP A 226 22.05 -14.78 11.48
N ILE A 227 21.18 -15.54 10.80
CA ILE A 227 20.67 -15.30 9.45
C ILE A 227 19.16 -15.49 9.51
N VAL A 228 18.42 -14.59 8.88
CA VAL A 228 16.97 -14.71 8.72
C VAL A 228 16.74 -15.52 7.44
N ASP A 229 16.64 -16.83 7.60
CA ASP A 229 16.29 -17.79 6.55
C ASP A 229 14.78 -18.08 6.55
N GLU A 230 14.34 -19.02 5.72
CA GLU A 230 12.92 -19.38 5.58
C GLU A 230 12.32 -19.94 6.90
N GLU A 231 13.10 -20.67 7.68
CA GLU A 231 12.65 -21.19 8.97
C GLU A 231 12.47 -20.06 10.00
N ALA A 232 13.41 -19.11 10.05
CA ALA A 232 13.30 -17.92 10.90
C ALA A 232 12.11 -17.03 10.48
N GLU A 233 11.87 -16.84 9.17
CA GLU A 233 10.68 -16.14 8.67
C GLU A 233 9.39 -16.86 9.07
N TYR A 234 9.33 -18.18 8.95
CA TYR A 234 8.17 -18.98 9.38
C TYR A 234 7.89 -18.83 10.87
N GLU A 235 8.92 -18.90 11.74
CA GLU A 235 8.76 -18.68 13.17
C GLU A 235 8.24 -17.26 13.49
N MET A 236 8.81 -16.23 12.85
CA MET A 236 8.52 -14.83 13.13
C MET A 236 7.18 -14.37 12.58
N PHE A 237 6.81 -14.80 11.37
CA PHE A 237 5.64 -14.28 10.65
C PHE A 237 4.46 -15.27 10.63
N GLY A 238 4.71 -16.55 10.85
CA GLY A 238 3.70 -17.60 10.83
C GLY A 238 3.37 -18.14 12.23
N LYS A 239 4.34 -18.78 12.87
CA LYS A 239 4.11 -19.58 14.06
C LYS A 239 3.86 -18.74 15.33
N ASP A 240 4.67 -17.70 15.56
CA ASP A 240 4.55 -16.85 16.75
C ASP A 240 4.77 -15.35 16.40
N PRO A 241 3.90 -14.75 15.60
CA PRO A 241 4.02 -13.35 15.21
C PRO A 241 3.72 -12.44 16.41
N VAL A 242 4.70 -11.69 16.87
CA VAL A 242 4.55 -10.70 17.94
C VAL A 242 4.71 -9.29 17.41
N PHE A 243 3.63 -8.53 17.48
CA PHE A 243 3.64 -7.11 17.05
C PHE A 243 4.63 -6.29 17.88
N VAL A 244 5.52 -5.53 17.24
CA VAL A 244 6.59 -4.76 17.89
C VAL A 244 6.09 -3.75 18.94
N TYR A 245 4.82 -3.39 18.90
CA TYR A 245 4.15 -2.52 19.88
C TYR A 245 3.01 -3.24 20.62
N HIS A 246 3.09 -4.57 20.77
CA HIS A 246 2.13 -5.33 21.56
C HIS A 246 2.02 -4.76 22.98
N LYS A 247 0.79 -4.58 23.52
CA LYS A 247 0.57 -3.88 24.80
C LYS A 247 1.16 -4.60 25.99
N THR A 248 1.09 -5.91 26.03
CA THR A 248 1.55 -6.77 27.15
C THR A 248 2.84 -7.52 26.83
N ASP A 249 2.92 -8.21 25.69
CA ASP A 249 4.14 -8.88 25.26
C ASP A 249 5.17 -7.86 24.75
N LYS A 250 6.32 -7.81 25.40
CA LYS A 250 7.41 -6.88 25.09
C LYS A 250 8.62 -7.57 24.49
N SER A 251 8.52 -8.88 24.19
CA SER A 251 9.64 -9.69 23.68
C SER A 251 10.15 -9.24 22.29
N ASN A 252 9.32 -8.53 21.51
CA ASN A 252 9.68 -8.09 20.16
C ASN A 252 9.70 -6.56 19.99
N ARG A 253 10.14 -5.81 21.00
CA ARG A 253 10.25 -4.35 20.91
C ARG A 253 11.21 -3.91 19.83
N PRO A 254 11.00 -2.71 19.21
CA PRO A 254 11.96 -2.15 18.25
C PRO A 254 13.34 -1.95 18.90
N ILE A 255 14.40 -2.39 18.22
CA ILE A 255 15.79 -2.31 18.70
C ILE A 255 16.27 -0.86 18.60
N ARG A 256 16.73 -0.28 19.73
CA ARG A 256 17.36 1.04 19.74
C ARG A 256 18.63 1.05 18.86
N GLY A 257 18.79 2.12 18.08
CA GLY A 257 19.89 2.25 17.13
C GLY A 257 19.55 1.61 15.75
N TYR A 258 18.99 0.42 15.72
CA TYR A 258 18.63 -0.28 14.48
C TYR A 258 17.27 0.20 13.94
N HIS A 259 16.20 0.17 14.75
CA HIS A 259 14.86 0.60 14.37
C HIS A 259 14.56 2.08 14.71
N SER A 260 15.55 2.96 14.54
CA SER A 260 15.44 4.38 14.92
C SER A 260 14.30 5.11 14.22
N ALA A 261 14.00 4.76 12.96
CA ALA A 261 12.88 5.34 12.21
C ALA A 261 11.54 4.93 12.81
N VAL A 262 11.35 3.64 13.11
CA VAL A 262 10.14 3.08 13.73
C VAL A 262 9.88 3.75 15.08
N LEU A 263 10.90 3.80 15.96
CA LEU A 263 10.78 4.42 17.28
C LEU A 263 10.36 5.89 17.22
N ARG A 264 11.03 6.66 16.35
CA ARG A 264 10.75 8.10 16.19
C ARG A 264 9.38 8.36 15.59
N ARG A 265 9.01 7.63 14.52
CA ARG A 265 7.75 7.88 13.82
C ARG A 265 6.55 7.40 14.61
N TRP A 266 6.63 6.21 15.23
CA TRP A 266 5.55 5.67 16.06
C TRP A 266 5.15 6.60 17.20
N ALA A 267 6.09 7.33 17.81
CA ALA A 267 5.80 8.29 18.88
C ALA A 267 4.71 9.29 18.47
N TYR A 268 4.70 9.71 17.20
CA TYR A 268 3.81 10.73 16.65
C TYR A 268 2.66 10.19 15.78
N VAL A 269 2.49 8.89 15.71
CA VAL A 269 1.28 8.27 15.11
C VAL A 269 0.11 8.50 16.07
N PRO A 270 -1.08 8.95 15.60
CA PRO A 270 -2.26 9.13 16.44
C PRO A 270 -2.70 7.85 17.16
N ILE A 271 -3.32 8.01 18.35
CA ILE A 271 -3.73 6.87 19.17
C ILE A 271 -4.72 5.96 18.43
N TYR A 272 -5.68 6.53 17.70
CA TYR A 272 -6.68 5.76 16.96
C TYR A 272 -6.06 4.93 15.80
N ILE A 273 -4.97 5.39 15.21
CA ILE A 273 -4.17 4.61 14.23
C ILE A 273 -3.41 3.48 14.95
N LYS A 274 -2.80 3.78 16.11
CA LYS A 274 -2.12 2.77 16.94
C LYS A 274 -3.07 1.66 17.38
N GLU A 275 -4.29 2.02 17.75
CA GLU A 275 -5.35 1.08 18.14
C GLU A 275 -5.79 0.19 16.96
N ALA A 276 -5.93 0.77 15.77
CA ALA A 276 -6.26 0.01 14.57
C ALA A 276 -5.16 -1.02 14.21
N PHE A 277 -3.89 -0.64 14.33
CA PHE A 277 -2.78 -1.59 14.18
C PHE A 277 -2.80 -2.66 15.25
N HIS A 278 -3.02 -2.30 16.52
CA HIS A 278 -3.09 -3.26 17.61
C HIS A 278 -4.24 -4.26 17.39
N ARG A 279 -5.43 -3.76 17.05
CA ARG A 279 -6.59 -4.59 16.74
C ARG A 279 -6.27 -5.57 15.61
N THR A 280 -5.67 -5.10 14.51
CA THR A 280 -5.35 -5.97 13.36
C THR A 280 -4.26 -6.99 13.67
N PHE A 281 -3.17 -6.57 14.34
CA PHE A 281 -1.96 -7.39 14.54
C PHE A 281 -1.94 -8.21 15.84
N VAL A 282 -2.91 -8.01 16.72
CA VAL A 282 -3.03 -8.77 17.98
C VAL A 282 -4.39 -9.45 18.06
N ASP A 283 -5.47 -8.68 18.07
CA ASP A 283 -6.82 -9.23 18.21
C ASP A 283 -7.21 -9.98 16.94
N GLY A 284 -6.84 -9.46 15.77
CA GLY A 284 -7.05 -10.05 14.45
C GLY A 284 -6.25 -11.33 14.15
N LEU A 285 -5.35 -11.76 15.05
CA LEU A 285 -4.76 -13.11 15.00
C LEU A 285 -5.73 -14.18 15.52
N ARG A 286 -6.65 -13.78 16.39
CA ARG A 286 -7.66 -14.68 16.99
C ARG A 286 -8.98 -14.64 16.26
N ASP A 287 -9.39 -13.43 15.83
CA ASP A 287 -10.62 -13.19 15.08
C ASP A 287 -10.32 -12.38 13.83
N ARG A 288 -9.92 -13.08 12.77
CA ARG A 288 -9.53 -12.47 11.50
C ARG A 288 -10.67 -11.75 10.77
N GLU A 289 -11.91 -12.20 10.99
CA GLU A 289 -13.08 -11.68 10.27
C GLU A 289 -13.55 -10.34 10.86
N ASN A 290 -13.56 -10.20 12.19
CA ASN A 290 -14.13 -9.06 12.87
C ASN A 290 -13.10 -8.05 13.35
N GLU A 291 -11.87 -8.48 13.70
CA GLU A 291 -10.88 -7.61 14.34
C GLU A 291 -9.87 -6.99 13.36
N ARG A 292 -9.72 -7.53 12.16
CA ARG A 292 -8.84 -6.90 11.16
C ARG A 292 -9.49 -5.67 10.57
N THR A 293 -8.85 -4.52 10.75
CA THR A 293 -9.32 -3.22 10.26
C THR A 293 -9.58 -3.27 8.76
N THR A 294 -10.80 -2.97 8.36
CA THR A 294 -11.23 -2.98 6.96
C THR A 294 -10.61 -1.82 6.16
N PRO A 295 -10.52 -1.93 4.82
CA PRO A 295 -10.08 -0.80 4.00
C PRO A 295 -10.89 0.48 4.23
N LEU A 296 -12.21 0.38 4.42
CA LEU A 296 -13.06 1.55 4.70
C LEU A 296 -12.76 2.20 6.06
N GLU A 297 -12.50 1.40 7.08
CA GLU A 297 -12.09 1.92 8.39
C GLU A 297 -10.74 2.63 8.28
N TRP A 298 -9.74 2.04 7.58
CA TRP A 298 -8.46 2.68 7.32
C TRP A 298 -8.62 4.02 6.58
N ILE A 299 -9.46 4.09 5.54
CA ILE A 299 -9.75 5.33 4.82
C ILE A 299 -10.23 6.42 5.79
N LYS A 300 -11.19 6.11 6.68
CA LYS A 300 -11.72 7.06 7.66
C LYS A 300 -10.65 7.54 8.64
N LEU A 301 -9.86 6.61 9.20
CA LEU A 301 -8.82 6.90 10.16
C LEU A 301 -7.67 7.73 9.55
N LEU A 302 -7.23 7.37 8.35
CA LEU A 302 -6.16 8.08 7.63
C LEU A 302 -6.61 9.45 7.13
N SER A 303 -7.88 9.60 6.70
CA SER A 303 -8.46 10.90 6.36
C SER A 303 -8.48 11.82 7.56
N ARG A 304 -8.94 11.33 8.72
CA ARG A 304 -8.88 12.07 9.98
C ARG A 304 -7.45 12.48 10.33
N TYR A 305 -6.48 11.56 10.20
CA TYR A 305 -5.06 11.88 10.44
C TYR A 305 -4.56 13.00 9.53
N ARG A 306 -4.90 12.97 8.23
CA ARG A 306 -4.58 14.02 7.27
C ARG A 306 -5.22 15.35 7.62
N ASP A 307 -6.45 15.33 8.12
CA ASP A 307 -7.22 16.54 8.47
C ASP A 307 -6.69 17.21 9.74
N GLU A 308 -6.18 16.43 10.70
CA GLU A 308 -5.57 16.91 11.95
C GLU A 308 -4.11 17.40 11.79
N LEU A 309 -3.46 17.23 10.62
CA LEU A 309 -2.09 17.68 10.39
C LEU A 309 -2.02 19.22 10.36
N ILE A 310 -0.96 19.76 10.97
CA ILE A 310 -0.47 21.13 10.77
C ILE A 310 0.98 21.09 10.33
N THR A 311 1.44 22.14 9.64
CA THR A 311 2.82 22.27 9.18
C THR A 311 3.58 23.27 10.05
N CYS A 312 4.75 22.89 10.55
CA CYS A 312 5.61 23.79 11.30
C CYS A 312 6.13 24.93 10.43
N GLY A 313 5.82 26.17 10.78
CA GLY A 313 6.25 27.36 10.03
C GLY A 313 7.77 27.59 10.03
N ALA A 314 8.52 26.94 10.94
CA ALA A 314 9.98 27.10 11.04
C ALA A 314 10.75 26.04 10.21
N CYS A 315 10.30 24.76 10.22
CA CYS A 315 11.05 23.68 9.59
C CYS A 315 10.25 22.87 8.54
N GLY A 316 8.98 23.20 8.31
CA GLY A 316 8.12 22.50 7.35
C GLY A 316 7.69 21.09 7.78
N TYR A 317 7.93 20.67 9.02
CA TYR A 317 7.56 19.34 9.48
C TYR A 317 6.06 19.25 9.78
N ASP A 318 5.39 18.22 9.23
CA ASP A 318 3.97 17.97 9.48
C ASP A 318 3.76 17.13 10.74
N TYR A 319 2.88 17.57 11.61
CA TYR A 319 2.52 16.88 12.85
C TYR A 319 1.09 17.18 13.26
N ILE A 320 0.57 16.42 14.22
CA ILE A 320 -0.76 16.65 14.81
C ILE A 320 -0.61 17.36 16.17
N VAL A 321 -1.59 18.15 16.53
CA VAL A 321 -1.61 18.81 17.85
C VAL A 321 -2.20 17.92 18.94
N GLY A 322 -2.89 16.83 18.55
CA GLY A 322 -3.34 15.80 19.48
C GLY A 322 -4.52 16.21 20.36
N TYR A 323 -5.55 16.85 19.81
CA TYR A 323 -6.74 17.23 20.59
C TYR A 323 -7.48 16.06 21.23
N ALA A 324 -7.48 14.90 20.59
CA ALA A 324 -8.14 13.71 21.09
C ALA A 324 -7.28 12.89 22.07
N GLU A 325 -6.01 13.24 22.20
CA GLU A 325 -5.07 12.59 23.10
C GLU A 325 -4.88 13.47 24.35
N LYS A 326 -4.73 12.86 25.53
CA LYS A 326 -4.48 13.58 26.78
C LYS A 326 -3.18 14.42 26.76
N LYS A 327 -2.35 14.26 25.74
CA LYS A 327 -1.07 14.96 25.54
C LYS A 327 -1.16 15.86 24.32
N ARG A 328 -1.22 17.16 24.53
CA ARG A 328 -1.06 18.18 23.48
C ARG A 328 0.43 18.32 23.13
N TYR A 329 0.74 18.32 21.86
CA TYR A 329 2.06 18.78 21.40
C TYR A 329 2.05 20.30 21.36
N THR A 330 2.75 20.92 22.30
CA THR A 330 2.89 22.39 22.40
C THR A 330 4.04 22.93 21.57
N GLU A 331 4.82 22.04 20.97
CA GLU A 331 5.99 22.36 20.15
C GLU A 331 6.16 21.36 19.00
N CYS A 332 6.84 21.78 17.96
CA CYS A 332 7.16 20.94 16.81
C CYS A 332 8.09 19.78 17.21
N PRO A 333 7.74 18.52 16.90
CA PRO A 333 8.56 17.36 17.23
C PRO A 333 9.95 17.33 16.56
N SER A 334 10.14 18.13 15.51
CA SER A 334 11.37 18.14 14.72
C SER A 334 12.35 19.23 15.16
N CYS A 335 11.86 20.44 15.47
CA CYS A 335 12.72 21.60 15.75
C CYS A 335 12.40 22.31 17.06
N ASN A 336 11.48 21.79 17.87
CA ASN A 336 11.02 22.34 19.16
C ASN A 336 10.45 23.78 19.09
N THR A 337 10.14 24.29 17.89
CA THR A 337 9.45 25.56 17.75
C THR A 337 8.08 25.45 18.38
N PRO A 338 7.67 26.42 19.24
CA PRO A 338 6.32 26.42 19.81
C PRO A 338 5.23 26.35 18.75
N THR A 339 4.22 25.51 18.99
CA THR A 339 3.05 25.42 18.13
C THR A 339 2.29 26.74 18.15
N LYS A 340 2.09 27.34 16.97
CA LYS A 340 1.26 28.54 16.83
C LYS A 340 -0.22 28.21 17.04
N ASP A 341 -1.00 29.19 17.43
CA ASP A 341 -2.45 29.08 17.40
C ASP A 341 -2.92 28.82 15.96
N PHE A 342 -3.86 27.92 15.81
CA PHE A 342 -4.50 27.60 14.54
C PHE A 342 -6.01 27.49 14.73
N CYS A 343 -6.73 27.73 13.64
CA CYS A 343 -8.17 27.58 13.62
C CYS A 343 -8.56 26.16 13.22
N THR A 344 -9.73 25.72 13.62
CA THR A 344 -10.35 24.47 13.15
C THR A 344 -11.57 24.80 12.32
N LEU A 345 -11.64 24.23 11.13
CA LEU A 345 -12.81 24.31 10.28
C LEU A 345 -13.71 23.10 10.54
N HIS A 346 -14.93 23.35 10.99
CA HIS A 346 -15.95 22.33 11.20
C HIS A 346 -16.82 22.22 9.95
N ILE A 347 -16.78 21.10 9.26
CA ILE A 347 -17.66 20.80 8.12
C ILE A 347 -18.37 19.47 8.37
N GLY A 348 -19.68 19.51 8.60
CA GLY A 348 -20.46 18.31 8.90
C GLY A 348 -19.96 17.58 10.15
N ARG A 349 -19.26 16.47 9.97
CA ARG A 349 -18.66 15.65 11.05
C ARG A 349 -17.13 15.69 11.06
N SER A 350 -16.53 16.51 10.23
CA SER A 350 -15.08 16.59 10.08
C SER A 350 -14.53 17.86 10.71
N ASP A 351 -13.47 17.72 11.47
CA ASP A 351 -12.69 18.79 12.05
C ASP A 351 -11.36 18.89 11.31
N ILE A 352 -11.14 19.98 10.60
CA ILE A 352 -9.95 20.20 9.78
C ILE A 352 -9.11 21.27 10.45
N ALA A 353 -7.89 20.93 10.87
CA ALA A 353 -6.94 21.90 11.34
C ALA A 353 -6.55 22.82 10.18
N LEU A 354 -6.87 24.12 10.29
CA LEU A 354 -6.58 25.07 9.24
C LEU A 354 -5.12 25.50 9.28
N ASP A 355 -4.49 25.44 8.12
CA ASP A 355 -3.16 25.96 7.84
C ASP A 355 -3.13 26.46 6.40
N LEU A 356 -2.22 27.36 6.07
CA LEU A 356 -2.09 27.87 4.71
C LEU A 356 -1.79 26.73 3.72
N GLY A 357 -2.57 26.67 2.66
CA GLY A 357 -2.45 25.59 1.67
C GLY A 357 -3.23 24.32 2.01
N LYS A 358 -3.86 24.24 3.20
CA LYS A 358 -4.70 23.09 3.59
C LYS A 358 -5.78 22.83 2.58
N ARG A 359 -5.97 21.56 2.25
CA ARG A 359 -6.94 21.10 1.26
C ARG A 359 -8.21 20.63 1.93
N VAL A 360 -9.35 21.00 1.35
CA VAL A 360 -10.67 20.47 1.68
C VAL A 360 -11.02 19.43 0.62
N TYR A 361 -11.44 18.26 1.03
CA TYR A 361 -11.73 17.14 0.14
C TYR A 361 -13.23 16.93 -0.03
N GLU A 362 -13.63 16.28 -1.12
CA GLU A 362 -15.04 16.05 -1.45
C GLU A 362 -15.84 15.37 -0.32
N PRO A 363 -15.33 14.35 0.41
CA PRO A 363 -16.07 13.75 1.52
C PRO A 363 -16.35 14.68 2.71
N HIS A 364 -15.67 15.83 2.82
CA HIS A 364 -15.99 16.83 3.86
C HIS A 364 -17.30 17.54 3.56
N VAL A 365 -17.60 17.80 2.28
CA VAL A 365 -18.79 18.54 1.84
C VAL A 365 -19.91 17.61 1.37
N ASP A 366 -19.59 16.42 0.89
CA ASP A 366 -20.52 15.35 0.53
C ASP A 366 -20.17 14.06 1.28
N LYS A 367 -20.92 13.77 2.33
CA LYS A 367 -20.73 12.59 3.19
C LYS A 367 -20.94 11.24 2.47
N PHE A 368 -21.55 11.24 1.29
CA PHE A 368 -21.78 10.05 0.47
C PHE A 368 -20.70 9.86 -0.60
N SER A 369 -19.82 10.84 -0.80
CA SER A 369 -18.74 10.72 -1.76
C SER A 369 -17.72 9.67 -1.32
N SER A 370 -17.33 8.83 -2.28
CA SER A 370 -16.21 7.90 -2.17
C SER A 370 -14.89 8.45 -2.70
N LYS A 371 -14.87 9.72 -3.16
CA LYS A 371 -13.70 10.36 -3.78
C LYS A 371 -12.79 11.01 -2.74
N TYR A 372 -12.18 10.21 -1.86
CA TYR A 372 -11.37 10.68 -0.73
C TYR A 372 -10.10 11.46 -1.13
N GLY A 373 -9.67 11.38 -2.39
CA GLY A 373 -8.55 12.15 -2.93
C GLY A 373 -8.95 13.43 -3.68
N SER A 374 -10.25 13.66 -3.98
CA SER A 374 -10.73 14.83 -4.73
C SER A 374 -10.71 16.08 -3.87
N VAL A 375 -9.95 17.08 -4.30
CA VAL A 375 -9.85 18.39 -3.64
C VAL A 375 -10.94 19.32 -4.16
N VAL A 376 -11.79 19.83 -3.28
CA VAL A 376 -12.87 20.78 -3.61
C VAL A 376 -12.57 22.21 -3.15
N GLY A 377 -11.55 22.40 -2.30
CA GLY A 377 -11.15 23.70 -1.82
C GLY A 377 -9.74 23.69 -1.23
N ARG A 378 -9.18 24.88 -1.08
CA ARG A 378 -7.86 25.10 -0.45
C ARG A 378 -7.89 26.39 0.38
N VAL A 379 -7.24 26.34 1.54
CA VAL A 379 -6.99 27.54 2.35
C VAL A 379 -5.92 28.39 1.66
N VAL A 380 -6.27 29.64 1.36
CA VAL A 380 -5.37 30.59 0.69
C VAL A 380 -5.33 31.89 1.49
N SER A 381 -4.22 32.61 1.45
CA SER A 381 -4.14 33.94 2.07
C SER A 381 -5.05 34.93 1.34
N ASN A 382 -5.64 35.84 2.11
CA ASN A 382 -6.42 36.94 1.53
C ASN A 382 -5.47 37.90 0.78
N LYS A 383 -5.81 38.22 -0.49
CA LYS A 383 -4.98 39.09 -1.34
C LYS A 383 -4.82 40.50 -0.77
N ASN A 384 -5.86 41.02 -0.09
CA ASN A 384 -5.89 42.37 0.45
C ASN A 384 -5.37 42.46 1.91
N ASN A 385 -5.34 41.35 2.60
CA ASN A 385 -4.81 41.23 3.94
C ASN A 385 -4.17 39.86 4.17
N PRO A 386 -2.86 39.70 3.96
CA PRO A 386 -2.18 38.39 4.05
C PRO A 386 -2.23 37.73 5.44
N SER A 387 -2.63 38.46 6.48
CA SER A 387 -2.85 37.92 7.83
C SER A 387 -4.22 37.23 7.97
N LEU A 388 -5.12 37.39 6.99
CA LEU A 388 -6.40 36.69 6.89
C LEU A 388 -6.34 35.58 5.83
N TRP A 389 -7.02 34.49 6.11
CA TRP A 389 -7.13 33.32 5.21
C TRP A 389 -8.59 33.06 4.87
#